data_ad177b8b3764901dd2522ddd866db8fc
#
_entry.id   ad177b8b3764901dd2522ddd866db8fc
#
_cell.length_a   1.000
_cell.length_b   1.000
_cell.length_c   1.000
_cell.angle_alpha   90.00
_cell.angle_beta   90.00
_cell.angle_gamma   90.00
#
_symmetry.space_group_name_H-M   'P 1'
#
loop_
_entity.id
_entity.type
_entity.pdbx_description
1 polymer ?
#
loop_
_entity_poly.entity_id
_entity_poly.type
_entity_poly.pdbx_seq_one_letter_code
_entity_poly.pdbx_strand_id
1 'polypeptide(L)'
;MSEKLSENFTVAEYIKSQTATRHGIDNSLSDEHLENAKKLFANVVQPIREKFGVTIITSGYRSPELNAKIGGSSKSQHCKGQAVDLECVHESNADVAMWIENNLDFDQLILEFYTPGDPRSGWIHVSYNEDGKNRKSVLTASRINGKTVYTNGLNI
;
A
#
# COMPACT_ATOMS: atom_id res chain seq x y z
N MET A 1 15.49 5.26 -18.20
CA MET A 1 15.52 4.87 -16.80
C MET A 1 14.27 5.42 -16.11
N SER A 2 13.71 4.63 -15.22
CA SER A 2 12.56 5.08 -14.46
C SER A 2 12.99 6.03 -13.34
N GLU A 3 12.18 7.06 -13.11
CA GLU A 3 12.41 7.98 -12.00
C GLU A 3 12.25 7.22 -10.67
N LYS A 4 13.05 7.59 -9.68
CA LYS A 4 12.99 6.98 -8.35
C LYS A 4 12.03 7.72 -7.45
N LEU A 5 11.27 6.95 -6.65
CA LEU A 5 10.46 7.48 -5.56
C LEU A 5 11.26 7.54 -4.26
N SER A 6 12.17 6.59 -4.06
CA SER A 6 13.11 6.55 -2.95
C SER A 6 14.31 5.71 -3.36
N GLU A 7 15.26 5.50 -2.47
CA GLU A 7 16.52 4.83 -2.81
C GLU A 7 16.31 3.47 -3.50
N ASN A 8 15.35 2.66 -3.02
CA ASN A 8 15.15 1.30 -3.51
C ASN A 8 13.90 1.11 -4.36
N PHE A 9 13.16 2.18 -4.67
CA PHE A 9 11.89 2.05 -5.39
C PHE A 9 11.80 3.05 -6.53
N THR A 10 11.20 2.59 -7.63
CA THR A 10 11.02 3.40 -8.85
C THR A 10 9.54 3.70 -9.08
N VAL A 11 9.29 4.75 -9.87
CA VAL A 11 7.94 5.07 -10.34
C VAL A 11 7.34 3.88 -11.09
N ALA A 12 8.16 3.20 -11.92
CA ALA A 12 7.69 2.05 -12.70
C ALA A 12 7.12 0.94 -11.81
N GLU A 13 7.76 0.66 -10.66
CA GLU A 13 7.24 -0.33 -9.72
C GLU A 13 5.89 0.09 -9.12
N TYR A 14 5.74 1.37 -8.84
CA TYR A 14 4.54 1.89 -8.19
C TYR A 14 3.33 1.95 -9.11
N ILE A 15 3.53 2.24 -10.39
CA ILE A 15 2.42 2.36 -11.36
C ILE A 15 2.14 1.06 -12.11
N LYS A 16 2.92 0.01 -11.88
CA LYS A 16 2.76 -1.26 -12.58
C LYS A 16 1.39 -1.87 -12.31
N SER A 17 0.69 -2.24 -13.38
CA SER A 17 -0.61 -2.89 -13.28
C SER A 17 -0.84 -3.77 -14.51
N GLN A 18 -1.04 -5.06 -14.29
CA GLN A 18 -1.39 -5.98 -15.38
C GLN A 18 -2.75 -5.65 -15.98
N THR A 19 -3.69 -5.22 -15.15
CA THR A 19 -5.02 -4.82 -15.62
C THR A 19 -4.94 -3.62 -16.53
N ALA A 20 -4.16 -2.60 -16.16
CA ALA A 20 -3.96 -1.41 -16.99
C ALA A 20 -3.34 -1.79 -18.33
N THR A 21 -2.32 -2.62 -18.33
CA THR A 21 -1.66 -3.08 -19.56
C THR A 21 -2.62 -3.86 -20.44
N ARG A 22 -3.38 -4.77 -19.86
CA ARG A 22 -4.33 -5.62 -20.60
C ARG A 22 -5.43 -4.80 -21.29
N HIS A 23 -5.89 -3.75 -20.64
CA HIS A 23 -7.01 -2.93 -21.15
C HIS A 23 -6.56 -1.62 -21.79
N GLY A 24 -5.26 -1.40 -21.95
CA GLY A 24 -4.73 -0.19 -22.57
C GLY A 24 -5.02 1.08 -21.78
N ILE A 25 -5.09 0.97 -20.46
CA ILE A 25 -5.39 2.11 -19.58
C ILE A 25 -4.10 2.84 -19.22
N ASP A 26 -4.09 4.17 -19.38
CA ASP A 26 -2.97 5.00 -18.94
C ASP A 26 -2.97 5.10 -17.42
N ASN A 27 -1.91 4.58 -16.79
CA ASN A 27 -1.75 4.59 -15.33
C ASN A 27 -0.56 5.45 -14.90
N SER A 28 -0.20 6.46 -15.70
CA SER A 28 0.90 7.35 -15.34
C SER A 28 0.47 8.34 -14.25
N LEU A 29 1.45 8.76 -13.43
CA LEU A 29 1.23 9.72 -12.36
C LEU A 29 1.18 11.15 -12.88
N SER A 30 0.26 11.96 -12.35
CA SER A 30 0.34 13.41 -12.51
C SER A 30 1.46 13.94 -11.62
N ASP A 31 1.87 15.20 -11.84
CA ASP A 31 2.90 15.82 -11.01
C ASP A 31 2.50 15.87 -9.53
N GLU A 32 1.23 16.19 -9.26
CA GLU A 32 0.70 16.20 -7.89
C GLU A 32 0.77 14.83 -7.24
N HIS A 33 0.34 13.79 -7.95
CA HIS A 33 0.35 12.43 -7.42
C HIS A 33 1.76 11.88 -7.28
N LEU A 34 2.68 12.31 -8.15
CA LEU A 34 4.10 11.95 -8.02
C LEU A 34 4.68 12.50 -6.72
N GLU A 35 4.39 13.77 -6.39
CA GLU A 35 4.86 14.36 -5.14
C GLU A 35 4.28 13.64 -3.92
N ASN A 36 3.00 13.27 -3.99
CA ASN A 36 2.38 12.48 -2.92
C ASN A 36 3.08 11.13 -2.74
N ALA A 37 3.38 10.46 -3.86
CA ALA A 37 4.06 9.17 -3.84
C ALA A 37 5.46 9.28 -3.24
N LYS A 38 6.20 10.35 -3.56
CA LYS A 38 7.51 10.58 -2.98
C LYS A 38 7.45 10.68 -1.46
N LYS A 39 6.44 11.35 -0.92
CA LYS A 39 6.25 11.46 0.54
C LYS A 39 5.89 10.11 1.15
N LEU A 40 5.01 9.35 0.52
CA LEU A 40 4.65 8.00 0.96
C LEU A 40 5.88 7.10 1.03
N PHE A 41 6.70 7.10 -0.02
CA PHE A 41 7.87 6.22 -0.07
C PHE A 41 8.97 6.68 0.89
N ALA A 42 9.21 7.99 1.00
CA ALA A 42 10.23 8.49 1.93
C ALA A 42 9.89 8.22 3.39
N ASN A 43 8.61 8.35 3.77
CA ASN A 43 8.18 8.27 5.16
C ASN A 43 7.72 6.88 5.60
N VAL A 44 7.32 6.02 4.67
CA VAL A 44 6.74 4.72 4.98
C VAL A 44 7.47 3.57 4.29
N VAL A 45 7.47 3.55 2.97
CA VAL A 45 7.92 2.35 2.23
C VAL A 45 9.42 2.14 2.33
N GLN A 46 10.20 3.21 2.20
CA GLN A 46 11.67 3.11 2.32
C GLN A 46 12.12 2.68 3.73
N PRO A 47 11.56 3.24 4.82
CA PRO A 47 11.86 2.72 6.16
C PRO A 47 11.53 1.24 6.35
N ILE A 48 10.44 0.75 5.77
CA ILE A 48 10.09 -0.67 5.81
C ILE A 48 11.17 -1.49 5.09
N ARG A 49 11.59 -1.04 3.92
CA ARG A 49 12.64 -1.70 3.12
C ARG A 49 13.95 -1.79 3.89
N GLU A 50 14.32 -0.71 4.57
CA GLU A 50 15.57 -0.67 5.34
C GLU A 50 15.53 -1.59 6.55
N LYS A 51 14.35 -1.75 7.17
CA LYS A 51 14.18 -2.62 8.33
C LYS A 51 14.13 -4.09 7.97
N PHE A 52 13.37 -4.44 6.93
CA PHE A 52 13.03 -5.84 6.64
C PHE A 52 13.67 -6.42 5.38
N GLY A 53 14.37 -5.59 4.60
CA GLY A 53 14.98 -6.05 3.36
C GLY A 53 13.97 -6.05 2.20
N VAL A 54 14.09 -7.00 1.30
CA VAL A 54 13.32 -7.00 0.05
C VAL A 54 11.82 -6.87 0.31
N THR A 55 11.24 -5.83 -0.27
CA THR A 55 9.84 -5.47 -0.13
C THR A 55 9.23 -5.37 -1.53
N ILE A 56 8.11 -6.05 -1.75
CA ILE A 56 7.45 -6.11 -3.05
C ILE A 56 6.17 -5.28 -3.01
N ILE A 57 6.01 -4.41 -3.99
CA ILE A 57 4.77 -3.64 -4.17
C ILE A 57 3.80 -4.53 -4.93
N THR A 58 2.71 -4.92 -4.28
CA THR A 58 1.68 -5.77 -4.91
C THR A 58 0.59 -4.95 -5.59
N SER A 59 0.33 -3.74 -5.10
CA SER A 59 -0.56 -2.78 -5.75
C SER A 59 -0.13 -1.38 -5.35
N GLY A 60 0.02 -0.50 -6.34
CA GLY A 60 0.44 0.87 -6.10
C GLY A 60 -0.59 1.87 -6.60
N TYR A 61 -0.14 2.83 -7.39
CA TYR A 61 -1.00 3.86 -7.94
C TYR A 61 -2.06 3.26 -8.87
N ARG A 62 -3.26 3.81 -8.79
CA ARG A 62 -4.36 3.49 -9.70
C ARG A 62 -4.96 4.78 -10.22
N SER A 63 -4.90 4.98 -11.56
CA SER A 63 -5.62 6.09 -12.17
C SER A 63 -7.13 5.91 -11.90
N PRO A 64 -7.93 7.00 -11.96
CA PRO A 64 -9.37 6.86 -11.76
C PRO A 64 -10.02 5.84 -12.70
N GLU A 65 -9.58 5.78 -13.98
CA GLU A 65 -10.09 4.81 -14.94
C GLU A 65 -9.75 3.38 -14.52
N LEU A 66 -8.50 3.12 -14.13
CA LEU A 66 -8.07 1.79 -13.66
C LEU A 66 -8.83 1.40 -12.40
N ASN A 67 -8.96 2.32 -11.46
CA ASN A 67 -9.66 2.06 -10.20
C ASN A 67 -11.12 1.68 -10.43
N ALA A 68 -11.81 2.37 -11.35
CA ALA A 68 -13.17 2.04 -11.71
C ALA A 68 -13.26 0.65 -12.35
N LYS A 69 -12.28 0.31 -13.20
CA LYS A 69 -12.24 -0.99 -13.88
C LYS A 69 -12.14 -2.16 -12.91
N ILE A 70 -11.36 -2.01 -11.84
CA ILE A 70 -11.20 -3.08 -10.85
C ILE A 70 -12.20 -3.01 -9.71
N GLY A 71 -13.13 -2.03 -9.73
CA GLY A 71 -14.19 -1.91 -8.74
C GLY A 71 -13.76 -1.28 -7.43
N GLY A 72 -12.71 -0.49 -7.43
CA GLY A 72 -12.23 0.21 -6.23
C GLY A 72 -13.08 1.42 -5.87
N SER A 73 -12.96 1.88 -4.63
CA SER A 73 -13.65 3.08 -4.16
C SER A 73 -13.13 4.33 -4.87
N SER A 74 -14.03 5.23 -5.29
CA SER A 74 -13.64 6.50 -5.90
C SER A 74 -12.87 7.41 -4.95
N LYS A 75 -12.91 7.12 -3.63
CA LYS A 75 -12.20 7.87 -2.59
C LYS A 75 -10.89 7.20 -2.18
N SER A 76 -10.46 6.16 -2.90
CA SER A 76 -9.25 5.40 -2.57
C SER A 76 -8.00 6.29 -2.62
N GLN A 77 -7.16 6.18 -1.61
CA GLN A 77 -5.86 6.87 -1.59
C GLN A 77 -4.89 6.31 -2.63
N HIS A 78 -5.12 5.10 -3.16
CA HIS A 78 -4.37 4.60 -4.32
C HIS A 78 -4.53 5.53 -5.53
N CYS A 79 -5.65 6.19 -5.68
CA CYS A 79 -5.90 7.13 -6.80
C CYS A 79 -5.21 8.47 -6.63
N LYS A 80 -4.66 8.75 -5.45
CA LYS A 80 -4.00 10.02 -5.15
C LYS A 80 -2.49 9.88 -5.02
N GLY A 81 -1.95 8.67 -5.22
CA GLY A 81 -0.53 8.41 -4.98
C GLY A 81 -0.19 8.38 -3.50
N GLN A 82 -1.16 8.08 -2.63
CA GLN A 82 -0.99 8.12 -1.18
C GLN A 82 -1.05 6.76 -0.51
N ALA A 83 -1.28 5.69 -1.26
CA ALA A 83 -1.41 4.35 -0.68
C ALA A 83 -0.65 3.32 -1.49
N VAL A 84 -0.27 2.24 -0.80
CA VAL A 84 0.44 1.11 -1.39
C VAL A 84 0.03 -0.17 -0.66
N ASP A 85 -0.06 -1.27 -1.40
CA ASP A 85 -0.15 -2.62 -0.85
C ASP A 85 1.21 -3.28 -1.05
N LEU A 86 1.74 -3.88 0.00
CA LEU A 86 3.09 -4.45 -0.04
C LEU A 86 3.23 -5.72 0.80
N GLU A 87 4.31 -6.45 0.53
CA GLU A 87 4.73 -7.60 1.32
C GLU A 87 6.24 -7.59 1.44
N CYS A 88 6.75 -7.99 2.60
CA CYS A 88 8.19 -8.19 2.82
C CYS A 88 8.50 -9.68 2.65
N VAL A 89 9.48 -9.99 1.80
CA VAL A 89 9.78 -11.37 1.39
C VAL A 89 10.23 -12.24 2.56
N HIS A 90 10.99 -11.66 3.49
CA HIS A 90 11.63 -12.41 4.58
C HIS A 90 10.93 -12.30 5.92
N GLU A 91 9.74 -11.70 5.97
CA GLU A 91 9.05 -11.46 7.24
C GLU A 91 7.55 -11.71 7.09
N SER A 92 6.88 -12.07 8.19
CA SER A 92 5.44 -12.24 8.16
C SER A 92 4.75 -10.88 8.04
N ASN A 93 3.58 -10.87 7.39
CA ASN A 93 2.80 -9.63 7.26
C ASN A 93 2.36 -9.09 8.62
N ALA A 94 2.05 -9.98 9.58
CA ALA A 94 1.68 -9.56 10.92
C ALA A 94 2.83 -8.83 11.63
N ASP A 95 4.05 -9.35 11.55
CA ASP A 95 5.22 -8.72 12.19
C ASP A 95 5.55 -7.38 11.55
N VAL A 96 5.45 -7.28 10.23
CA VAL A 96 5.67 -6.02 9.51
C VAL A 96 4.62 -5.00 9.93
N ALA A 97 3.34 -5.39 10.00
CA ALA A 97 2.27 -4.50 10.41
C ALA A 97 2.46 -3.97 11.82
N MET A 98 2.86 -4.84 12.76
CA MET A 98 3.14 -4.41 14.15
C MET A 98 4.29 -3.40 14.20
N TRP A 99 5.33 -3.63 13.42
CA TRP A 99 6.46 -2.70 13.39
C TRP A 99 6.05 -1.34 12.84
N ILE A 100 5.25 -1.32 11.77
CA ILE A 100 4.73 -0.07 11.19
C ILE A 100 3.92 0.70 12.22
N GLU A 101 3.00 0.02 12.90
CA GLU A 101 2.16 0.64 13.93
C GLU A 101 2.98 1.32 15.02
N ASN A 102 4.08 0.68 15.43
CA ASN A 102 4.87 1.14 16.56
C ASN A 102 5.99 2.12 16.19
N ASN A 103 6.37 2.23 14.92
CA ASN A 103 7.58 2.96 14.53
C ASN A 103 7.38 4.05 13.49
N LEU A 104 6.30 4.02 12.71
CA LEU A 104 6.10 4.96 11.60
C LEU A 104 4.88 5.85 11.82
N ASP A 105 4.90 7.00 11.15
CA ASP A 105 3.71 7.83 10.99
C ASP A 105 3.03 7.40 9.68
N PHE A 106 1.70 7.28 9.71
CA PHE A 106 0.92 6.86 8.54
C PHE A 106 -0.54 7.29 8.71
N ASP A 107 -1.27 7.38 7.60
CA ASP A 107 -2.69 7.73 7.68
C ASP A 107 -3.53 6.52 8.04
N GLN A 108 -3.40 5.42 7.28
CA GLN A 108 -4.12 4.19 7.58
C GLN A 108 -3.24 2.97 7.30
N LEU A 109 -3.29 2.01 8.21
CA LEU A 109 -2.61 0.72 8.10
C LEU A 109 -3.67 -0.36 8.19
N ILE A 110 -3.72 -1.26 7.19
CA ILE A 110 -4.65 -2.37 7.20
C ILE A 110 -3.86 -3.67 6.96
N LEU A 111 -4.00 -4.61 7.89
CA LEU A 111 -3.54 -5.98 7.68
C LEU A 111 -4.68 -6.71 6.98
N GLU A 112 -4.50 -7.01 5.69
CA GLU A 112 -5.57 -7.52 4.84
C GLU A 112 -5.49 -9.03 4.66
N PHE A 113 -6.55 -9.72 5.08
CA PHE A 113 -6.76 -11.16 4.88
C PHE A 113 -5.64 -12.05 5.40
N TYR A 114 -5.04 -11.64 6.51
CA TYR A 114 -4.05 -12.45 7.22
C TYR A 114 -4.76 -13.60 7.94
N THR A 115 -4.20 -14.81 7.79
CA THR A 115 -4.67 -16.01 8.52
C THR A 115 -3.69 -16.27 9.65
N PRO A 116 -4.11 -16.21 10.92
CA PRO A 116 -3.23 -16.54 12.05
C PRO A 116 -2.62 -17.94 11.87
N GLY A 117 -1.31 -18.03 12.07
CA GLY A 117 -0.57 -19.26 11.84
C GLY A 117 0.00 -19.42 10.44
N ASP A 118 -0.42 -18.59 9.48
CA ASP A 118 0.12 -18.58 8.12
C ASP A 118 0.83 -17.24 7.88
N PRO A 119 2.15 -17.14 8.09
CA PRO A 119 2.85 -15.86 7.99
C PRO A 119 2.87 -15.27 6.58
N ARG A 120 2.63 -16.07 5.55
CA ARG A 120 2.62 -15.62 4.15
C ARG A 120 1.25 -15.19 3.67
N SER A 121 0.21 -15.33 4.50
CA SER A 121 -1.16 -14.96 4.10
C SER A 121 -1.36 -13.46 4.10
N GLY A 122 -2.25 -12.99 3.22
CA GLY A 122 -2.65 -11.59 3.18
C GLY A 122 -1.57 -10.66 2.66
N TRP A 123 -1.77 -9.38 2.93
CA TRP A 123 -0.81 -8.32 2.58
C TRP A 123 -1.04 -7.11 3.47
N ILE A 124 -0.20 -6.09 3.29
CA ILE A 124 -0.29 -4.85 4.07
C ILE A 124 -0.70 -3.70 3.16
N HIS A 125 -1.76 -3.00 3.53
CA HIS A 125 -2.13 -1.72 2.95
C HIS A 125 -1.68 -0.61 3.89
N VAL A 126 -0.96 0.38 3.37
CA VAL A 126 -0.53 1.52 4.17
C VAL A 126 -0.60 2.80 3.34
N SER A 127 -1.00 3.90 3.98
CA SER A 127 -1.14 5.18 3.32
C SER A 127 -0.49 6.31 4.11
N TYR A 128 -0.28 7.44 3.44
CA TYR A 128 0.35 8.62 4.03
C TYR A 128 -0.27 9.88 3.40
N ASN A 129 -0.74 10.81 4.23
CA ASN A 129 -1.27 12.08 3.76
C ASN A 129 -0.16 13.04 3.41
N GLU A 130 -0.27 13.72 2.27
CA GLU A 130 0.76 14.63 1.77
C GLU A 130 0.97 15.84 2.69
N ASP A 131 -0.03 16.21 3.49
CA ASP A 131 0.07 17.32 4.44
C ASP A 131 0.60 16.90 5.82
N GLY A 132 0.89 15.62 5.99
CA GLY A 132 1.40 15.06 7.25
C GLY A 132 0.34 14.90 8.34
N LYS A 133 -0.93 15.20 8.05
CA LYS A 133 -2.03 15.07 9.03
C LYS A 133 -2.57 13.64 9.00
N ASN A 134 -1.77 12.71 9.47
CA ASN A 134 -2.08 11.29 9.44
C ASN A 134 -2.97 10.89 10.62
N ARG A 135 -4.00 10.07 10.33
CA ARG A 135 -4.97 9.63 11.34
C ARG A 135 -4.43 8.51 12.22
N LYS A 136 -3.40 7.80 11.77
CA LYS A 136 -2.86 6.58 12.40
C LYS A 136 -3.97 5.54 12.65
N SER A 137 -4.87 5.40 11.69
CA SER A 137 -5.94 4.41 11.73
C SER A 137 -5.35 3.02 11.47
N VAL A 138 -5.66 2.06 12.33
CA VAL A 138 -5.17 0.68 12.20
C VAL A 138 -6.37 -0.25 12.16
N LEU A 139 -6.44 -1.07 11.10
CA LEU A 139 -7.53 -2.01 10.89
C LEU A 139 -6.99 -3.38 10.50
N THR A 140 -7.82 -4.39 10.74
CA THR A 140 -7.63 -5.72 10.16
C THR A 140 -8.82 -6.02 9.27
N ALA A 141 -8.56 -6.44 8.03
CA ALA A 141 -9.61 -6.84 7.10
C ALA A 141 -9.68 -8.36 7.04
N SER A 142 -10.88 -8.90 7.24
CA SER A 142 -11.14 -10.34 7.22
C SER A 142 -12.33 -10.64 6.32
N ARG A 143 -12.41 -11.88 5.84
CA ARG A 143 -13.55 -12.31 5.05
C ARG A 143 -14.44 -13.22 5.90
N ILE A 144 -15.68 -12.79 6.13
CA ILE A 144 -16.64 -13.52 6.92
C ILE A 144 -17.92 -13.69 6.09
N ASN A 145 -18.31 -14.93 5.83
CA ASN A 145 -19.49 -15.25 5.01
C ASN A 145 -19.45 -14.57 3.64
N GLY A 146 -18.27 -14.53 3.01
CA GLY A 146 -18.07 -13.92 1.69
C GLY A 146 -18.00 -12.40 1.67
N LYS A 147 -18.05 -11.74 2.84
CA LYS A 147 -18.00 -10.29 2.96
C LYS A 147 -16.72 -9.84 3.64
N THR A 148 -16.18 -8.71 3.20
CA THR A 148 -15.03 -8.10 3.86
C THR A 148 -15.50 -7.36 5.11
N VAL A 149 -14.88 -7.70 6.26
CA VAL A 149 -15.20 -7.09 7.55
C VAL A 149 -13.94 -6.44 8.09
N TYR A 150 -14.05 -5.18 8.49
CA TYR A 150 -12.94 -4.42 9.07
C TYR A 150 -13.13 -4.34 10.58
N THR A 151 -12.07 -4.65 11.33
CA THR A 151 -12.05 -4.53 12.79
C THR A 151 -10.91 -3.60 13.18
N ASN A 152 -11.09 -2.87 14.29
CA ASN A 152 -10.05 -1.94 14.77
C ASN A 152 -8.84 -2.71 15.32
N GLY A 153 -7.64 -2.19 15.03
CA GLY A 153 -6.39 -2.76 15.51
C GLY A 153 -5.92 -3.95 14.69
N LEU A 154 -4.85 -4.57 15.15
CA LEU A 154 -4.26 -5.75 14.51
C LEU A 154 -4.74 -7.01 15.25
N ASN A 155 -5.49 -7.85 14.54
CA ASN A 155 -5.98 -9.13 15.06
C ASN A 155 -5.12 -10.25 14.49
N ILE A 156 -4.10 -10.64 15.26
CA ILE A 156 -3.08 -11.61 14.84
C ILE A 156 -2.91 -12.74 15.84
#